data_2de5a0482e8ae64d6691d75558baf196
#
_entry.id   2de5a0482e8ae64d6691d75558baf196
#
_cell.length_a   1.000
_cell.length_b   1.000
_cell.length_c   1.000
_cell.angle_alpha   90.00
_cell.angle_beta   90.00
_cell.angle_gamma   90.00
#
_symmetry.space_group_name_H-M   'P 1'
#
loop_
_entity.id
_entity.type
_entity.pdbx_description
1 polymer ?
#
loop_
_entity_poly.entity_id
_entity_poly.type
_entity_poly.pdbx_seq_one_letter_code
_entity_poly.pdbx_strand_id
1 'polypeptide(L)'
;MGVGKTTTGRALSAATTLPLVDMDDILTARFGPISRQFERDGERAFRARERALLEELCDGHARVLSTGGGVWVPDLHRRWLREHYFTVVLTVPFEQLRQRALAAGRPLWDDQVHARYLEREAAYRDADLVLAADRPTEELVEEILRCWSA
;
A
#
# COMPACT_ATOMS: atom_id res chain seq x y z
N MET A 1 -1.73 2.90 7.18
CA MET A 1 -1.19 4.27 7.06
C MET A 1 0.01 4.43 7.97
N GLY A 2 1.02 5.25 7.58
CA GLY A 2 2.19 5.50 8.44
C GLY A 2 3.28 4.42 8.47
N VAL A 3 3.21 3.41 7.59
CA VAL A 3 4.25 2.35 7.50
C VAL A 3 5.45 2.73 6.62
N GLY A 4 5.48 3.94 6.03
CA GLY A 4 6.60 4.40 5.22
C GLY A 4 6.50 4.11 3.71
N LYS A 5 5.36 3.63 3.19
CA LYS A 5 5.19 3.29 1.76
C LYS A 5 5.64 4.39 0.79
N THR A 6 5.15 5.60 0.97
CA THR A 6 5.48 6.73 0.08
C THR A 6 6.97 7.09 0.15
N THR A 7 7.58 7.04 1.34
CA THR A 7 9.01 7.31 1.53
C THR A 7 9.86 6.25 0.83
N THR A 8 9.58 4.97 1.11
CA THR A 8 10.28 3.84 0.48
C THR A 8 10.03 3.81 -1.04
N GLY A 9 8.80 4.08 -1.49
CA GLY A 9 8.47 4.16 -2.91
C GLY A 9 9.25 5.25 -3.65
N ARG A 10 9.41 6.43 -3.06
CA ARG A 10 10.24 7.51 -3.64
C ARG A 10 11.71 7.13 -3.72
N ALA A 11 12.25 6.54 -2.66
CA ALA A 11 13.64 6.09 -2.63
C ALA A 11 13.89 4.96 -3.64
N LEU A 12 12.96 4.02 -3.78
CA LEU A 12 13.03 2.95 -4.77
C LEU A 12 12.92 3.49 -6.20
N SER A 13 12.01 4.44 -6.46
CA SER A 13 11.89 5.14 -7.74
C SER A 13 13.18 5.85 -8.12
N ALA A 14 13.82 6.54 -7.18
CA ALA A 14 15.11 7.20 -7.41
C ALA A 14 16.23 6.18 -7.72
N ALA A 15 16.27 5.05 -7.01
CA ALA A 15 17.29 4.02 -7.18
C ALA A 15 17.13 3.23 -8.50
N THR A 16 15.89 3.04 -8.96
CA THR A 16 15.58 2.27 -10.18
C THR A 16 15.38 3.13 -11.43
N THR A 17 15.27 4.46 -11.28
CA THR A 17 14.83 5.40 -12.33
C THR A 17 13.41 5.13 -12.88
N LEU A 18 12.65 4.22 -12.27
CA LEU A 18 11.27 3.94 -12.62
C LEU A 18 10.34 5.02 -12.05
N PRO A 19 9.28 5.44 -12.78
CA PRO A 19 8.34 6.41 -12.27
C PRO A 19 7.58 5.86 -11.06
N LEU A 20 7.41 6.70 -10.03
CA LEU A 20 6.52 6.41 -8.90
C LEU A 20 5.10 6.77 -9.27
N VAL A 21 4.19 5.83 -9.08
CA VAL A 21 2.74 6.00 -9.21
C VAL A 21 2.09 5.67 -7.87
N ASP A 22 1.39 6.63 -7.27
CA ASP A 22 0.61 6.42 -6.04
C ASP A 22 -0.89 6.38 -6.38
N MET A 23 -1.54 5.27 -6.07
CA MET A 23 -2.96 5.08 -6.36
C MET A 23 -3.85 6.05 -5.57
N ASP A 24 -3.48 6.37 -4.33
CA ASP A 24 -4.25 7.31 -3.50
C ASP A 24 -4.22 8.73 -4.10
N ASP A 25 -3.09 9.13 -4.68
CA ASP A 25 -2.95 10.42 -5.38
C ASP A 25 -3.83 10.46 -6.64
N ILE A 26 -3.82 9.40 -7.46
CA ILE A 26 -4.67 9.33 -8.67
C ILE A 26 -6.16 9.34 -8.31
N LEU A 27 -6.56 8.55 -7.31
CA LEU A 27 -7.96 8.51 -6.85
C LEU A 27 -8.39 9.87 -6.29
N THR A 28 -7.48 10.55 -5.59
CA THR A 28 -7.74 11.91 -5.07
C THR A 28 -7.87 12.92 -6.21
N ALA A 29 -7.00 12.86 -7.20
CA ALA A 29 -7.06 13.76 -8.37
C ALA A 29 -8.34 13.57 -9.20
N ARG A 30 -8.79 12.31 -9.38
CA ARG A 30 -9.97 11.99 -10.19
C ARG A 30 -11.29 12.24 -9.48
N PHE A 31 -11.37 11.97 -8.17
CA PHE A 31 -12.65 11.89 -7.44
C PHE A 31 -12.72 12.77 -6.20
N GLY A 32 -11.67 13.53 -5.91
CA GLY A 32 -11.53 14.35 -4.70
C GLY A 32 -10.97 13.58 -3.50
N PRO A 33 -10.81 14.22 -2.33
CA PRO A 33 -10.22 13.62 -1.14
C PRO A 33 -10.88 12.29 -0.76
N ILE A 34 -10.07 11.29 -0.40
CA ILE A 34 -10.53 9.93 -0.12
C ILE A 34 -11.60 9.91 0.99
N SER A 35 -11.45 10.71 2.05
CA SER A 35 -12.45 10.83 3.10
C SER A 35 -13.83 11.26 2.56
N ARG A 36 -13.82 12.24 1.63
CA ARG A 36 -15.05 12.71 0.97
C ARG A 36 -15.68 11.67 0.06
N GLN A 37 -14.86 10.83 -0.57
CA GLN A 37 -15.38 9.72 -1.38
C GLN A 37 -16.13 8.71 -0.52
N PHE A 38 -15.59 8.37 0.67
CA PHE A 38 -16.28 7.50 1.63
C PHE A 38 -17.58 8.10 2.16
N GLU A 39 -17.55 9.37 2.53
CA GLU A 39 -18.73 10.09 3.06
C GLU A 39 -19.86 10.19 2.01
N ARG A 40 -19.53 10.52 0.77
CA ARG A 40 -20.49 10.77 -0.30
C ARG A 40 -21.02 9.49 -0.94
N ASP A 41 -20.12 8.55 -1.25
CA ASP A 41 -20.40 7.42 -2.15
C ASP A 41 -20.33 6.07 -1.41
N GLY A 42 -19.78 6.04 -0.21
CA GLY A 42 -19.60 4.84 0.60
C GLY A 42 -18.41 3.96 0.19
N GLU A 43 -18.07 3.00 1.04
CA GLU A 43 -16.91 2.13 0.86
C GLU A 43 -16.99 1.29 -0.44
N ARG A 44 -18.18 0.77 -0.77
CA ARG A 44 -18.37 -0.07 -1.97
C ARG A 44 -17.99 0.67 -3.26
N ALA A 45 -18.39 1.93 -3.39
CA ALA A 45 -18.06 2.75 -4.55
C ALA A 45 -16.55 3.06 -4.61
N PHE A 46 -15.95 3.35 -3.46
CA PHE A 46 -14.51 3.55 -3.38
C PHE A 46 -13.73 2.31 -3.81
N ARG A 47 -14.10 1.11 -3.31
CA ARG A 47 -13.46 -0.15 -3.70
C ARG A 47 -13.61 -0.47 -5.19
N ALA A 48 -14.74 -0.11 -5.80
CA ALA A 48 -14.92 -0.24 -7.25
C ALA A 48 -13.94 0.65 -8.04
N ARG A 49 -13.68 1.87 -7.57
CA ARG A 49 -12.68 2.78 -8.16
C ARG A 49 -11.26 2.29 -7.98
N GLU A 50 -10.91 1.80 -6.77
CA GLU A 50 -9.60 1.17 -6.53
C GLU A 50 -9.37 0.01 -7.49
N ARG A 51 -10.37 -0.85 -7.67
CA ARG A 51 -10.30 -1.98 -8.58
C ARG A 51 -10.10 -1.54 -10.03
N ALA A 52 -10.92 -0.61 -10.52
CA ALA A 52 -10.83 -0.11 -11.89
C ALA A 52 -9.46 0.53 -12.18
N LEU A 53 -8.93 1.30 -11.22
CA LEU A 53 -7.60 1.89 -11.33
C LEU A 53 -6.50 0.82 -11.31
N LEU A 54 -6.64 -0.22 -10.51
CA LEU A 54 -5.67 -1.32 -10.48
C LEU A 54 -5.64 -2.06 -11.82
N GLU A 55 -6.80 -2.36 -12.41
CA GLU A 55 -6.91 -2.95 -13.75
C GLU A 55 -6.22 -2.08 -14.81
N GLU A 56 -6.41 -0.75 -14.75
CA GLU A 56 -5.75 0.21 -15.65
C GLU A 56 -4.22 0.21 -15.48
N LEU A 57 -3.71 0.04 -14.24
CA LEU A 57 -2.28 0.07 -13.94
C LEU A 57 -1.56 -1.27 -14.15
N CYS A 58 -2.29 -2.36 -14.32
CA CYS A 58 -1.74 -3.67 -14.73
C CYS A 58 -1.58 -3.77 -16.26
N ASP A 59 -0.98 -2.74 -16.86
CA ASP A 59 -0.81 -2.54 -18.30
C ASP A 59 0.55 -3.00 -18.86
N GLY A 60 1.39 -3.59 -18.00
CA GLY A 60 2.74 -4.07 -18.36
C GLY A 60 3.83 -3.00 -18.36
N HIS A 61 3.51 -1.73 -18.06
CA HIS A 61 4.54 -0.70 -17.98
C HIS A 61 5.31 -0.76 -16.67
N ALA A 62 6.64 -0.73 -16.75
CA ALA A 62 7.50 -0.74 -15.56
C ALA A 62 7.35 0.55 -14.73
N ARG A 63 7.06 0.40 -13.45
CA ARG A 63 6.89 1.49 -12.48
C ARG A 63 7.03 1.02 -11.05
N VAL A 64 7.27 1.93 -10.14
CA VAL A 64 7.06 1.71 -8.70
C VAL A 64 5.62 2.07 -8.40
N LEU A 65 4.79 1.09 -8.01
CA LEU A 65 3.38 1.29 -7.70
C LEU A 65 3.16 1.30 -6.19
N SER A 66 2.71 2.44 -5.65
CA SER A 66 2.29 2.56 -4.25
C SER A 66 0.78 2.36 -4.15
N THR A 67 0.34 1.40 -3.34
CA THR A 67 -1.09 1.08 -3.16
C THR A 67 -1.58 1.38 -1.75
N GLY A 68 -2.88 1.62 -1.59
CA GLY A 68 -3.53 1.59 -0.28
C GLY A 68 -3.48 0.18 0.33
N GLY A 69 -3.36 0.07 1.66
CA GLY A 69 -3.30 -1.25 2.33
C GLY A 69 -4.55 -2.12 2.13
N GLY A 70 -5.69 -1.53 1.74
CA GLY A 70 -6.91 -2.28 1.42
C GLY A 70 -6.93 -2.89 0.03
N VAL A 71 -6.10 -2.40 -0.89
CA VAL A 71 -5.99 -2.93 -2.27
C VAL A 71 -5.52 -4.39 -2.26
N TRP A 72 -4.65 -4.76 -1.33
CA TRP A 72 -4.08 -6.10 -1.22
C TRP A 72 -5.05 -7.16 -0.64
N VAL A 73 -6.12 -6.76 0.05
CA VAL A 73 -7.01 -7.69 0.76
C VAL A 73 -7.79 -8.62 -0.18
N PRO A 74 -8.41 -8.17 -1.30
CA PRO A 74 -9.12 -9.07 -2.20
C PRO A 74 -8.18 -10.01 -2.96
N ASP A 75 -8.49 -11.32 -3.00
CA ASP A 75 -7.70 -12.36 -3.70
C ASP A 75 -7.45 -12.03 -5.17
N LEU A 76 -8.45 -11.47 -5.85
CA LEU A 76 -8.34 -11.08 -7.25
C LEU A 76 -7.26 -10.03 -7.47
N HIS A 77 -7.19 -9.01 -6.58
CA HIS A 77 -6.19 -7.96 -6.67
C HIS A 77 -4.78 -8.51 -6.40
N ARG A 78 -4.62 -9.43 -5.43
CA ARG A 78 -3.33 -10.09 -5.16
C ARG A 78 -2.83 -10.84 -6.39
N ARG A 79 -3.70 -11.59 -7.07
CA ARG A 79 -3.33 -12.30 -8.29
C ARG A 79 -2.86 -11.33 -9.37
N TRP A 80 -3.61 -10.27 -9.68
CA TRP A 80 -3.21 -9.28 -10.68
C TRP A 80 -1.89 -8.60 -10.33
N LEU A 81 -1.72 -8.19 -9.07
CA LEU A 81 -0.48 -7.56 -8.64
C LEU A 81 0.72 -8.50 -8.78
N ARG A 82 0.59 -9.77 -8.41
CA ARG A 82 1.67 -10.74 -8.53
C ARG A 82 1.96 -11.17 -9.97
N GLU A 83 0.99 -11.08 -10.86
CA GLU A 83 1.18 -11.35 -12.30
C GLU A 83 1.94 -10.22 -13.01
N HIS A 84 1.85 -8.98 -12.49
CA HIS A 84 2.38 -7.80 -13.18
C HIS A 84 3.53 -7.10 -12.42
N TYR A 85 3.69 -7.36 -11.13
CA TYR A 85 4.64 -6.66 -10.27
C TYR A 85 5.37 -7.63 -9.33
N PHE A 86 6.62 -7.29 -9.02
CA PHE A 86 7.27 -7.81 -7.81
C PHE A 86 6.65 -7.11 -6.59
N THR A 87 5.98 -7.86 -5.73
CA THR A 87 5.13 -7.32 -4.68
C THR A 87 5.87 -7.26 -3.34
N VAL A 88 5.88 -6.06 -2.76
CA VAL A 88 6.53 -5.80 -1.48
C VAL A 88 5.53 -5.28 -0.46
N VAL A 89 5.46 -5.93 0.69
CA VAL A 89 4.67 -5.47 1.83
C VAL A 89 5.59 -4.95 2.93
N LEU A 90 5.31 -3.73 3.37
CA LEU A 90 5.93 -3.13 4.54
C LEU A 90 5.05 -3.36 5.77
N THR A 91 5.59 -3.99 6.80
CA THR A 91 4.90 -4.28 8.06
C THR A 91 5.46 -3.44 9.19
N VAL A 92 4.59 -3.09 10.13
CA VAL A 92 4.97 -2.44 11.40
C VAL A 92 4.13 -3.08 12.49
N PRO A 93 4.71 -3.41 13.66
CA PRO A 93 3.96 -3.94 14.78
C PRO A 93 2.74 -3.07 15.12
N PHE A 94 1.60 -3.70 15.44
CA PHE A 94 0.33 -3.02 15.69
C PHE A 94 0.47 -1.88 16.72
N GLU A 95 1.20 -2.11 17.81
CA GLU A 95 1.41 -1.10 18.84
C GLU A 95 2.14 0.15 18.32
N GLN A 96 3.13 -0.01 17.43
CA GLN A 96 3.79 1.13 16.80
C GLN A 96 2.86 1.89 15.85
N LEU A 97 1.99 1.19 15.11
CA LEU A 97 0.96 1.84 14.29
C LEU A 97 0.00 2.65 15.17
N ARG A 98 -0.38 2.11 16.31
CA ARG A 98 -1.24 2.78 17.30
C ARG A 98 -0.59 4.06 17.80
N GLN A 99 0.66 3.99 18.22
CA GLN A 99 1.41 5.17 18.69
C GLN A 99 1.55 6.24 17.61
N ARG A 100 1.87 5.86 16.37
CA ARG A 100 1.96 6.79 15.25
C ARG A 100 0.62 7.45 14.92
N ALA A 101 -0.49 6.71 15.01
CA ALA A 101 -1.82 7.26 14.78
C ALA A 101 -2.24 8.25 15.86
N LEU A 102 -1.96 7.94 17.13
CA LEU A 102 -2.23 8.84 18.27
C LEU A 102 -1.40 10.13 18.15
N ALA A 103 -0.12 10.03 17.84
CA ALA A 103 0.76 11.18 17.62
C ALA A 103 0.29 12.08 16.45
N ALA A 104 -0.37 11.50 15.45
CA ALA A 104 -0.97 12.22 14.32
C ALA A 104 -2.39 12.75 14.59
N GLY A 105 -2.87 12.71 15.83
CA GLY A 105 -4.20 13.21 16.22
C GLY A 105 -5.38 12.43 15.62
N ARG A 106 -5.19 11.16 15.30
CA ARG A 106 -6.23 10.31 14.69
C ARG A 106 -6.90 9.43 15.75
N PRO A 107 -8.17 9.72 16.13
CA PRO A 107 -8.80 9.11 17.31
C PRO A 107 -9.37 7.70 17.11
N LEU A 108 -9.31 7.11 15.90
CA LEU A 108 -10.04 5.89 15.58
C LEU A 108 -9.20 4.63 15.76
N TRP A 109 -8.98 4.24 16.99
CA TRP A 109 -8.52 2.90 17.40
C TRP A 109 -9.66 2.19 18.12
N ASP A 110 -10.56 1.62 17.33
CA ASP A 110 -11.63 0.74 17.79
C ASP A 110 -11.26 -0.73 17.53
N ASP A 111 -12.09 -1.64 18.02
CA ASP A 111 -11.92 -3.09 17.82
C ASP A 111 -11.93 -3.46 16.34
N GLN A 112 -12.56 -2.66 15.49
CA GLN A 112 -12.58 -2.88 14.03
C GLN A 112 -11.22 -2.59 13.38
N VAL A 113 -10.42 -1.66 13.92
CA VAL A 113 -9.07 -1.38 13.41
C VAL A 113 -8.15 -2.57 13.67
N HIS A 114 -8.24 -3.21 14.83
CA HIS A 114 -7.48 -4.40 15.15
C HIS A 114 -7.90 -5.59 14.27
N ALA A 115 -9.20 -5.82 14.11
CA ALA A 115 -9.70 -6.87 13.22
C ALA A 115 -9.21 -6.67 11.77
N ARG A 116 -9.29 -5.44 11.24
CA ARG A 116 -8.74 -5.10 9.91
C ARG A 116 -7.22 -5.25 9.81
N TYR A 117 -6.50 -5.03 10.90
CA TYR A 117 -5.05 -5.27 10.93
C TYR A 117 -4.75 -6.77 10.79
N LEU A 118 -5.42 -7.62 11.55
CA LEU A 118 -5.23 -9.08 11.49
C LEU A 118 -5.63 -9.67 10.12
N GLU A 119 -6.74 -9.20 9.55
CA GLU A 119 -7.17 -9.59 8.21
C GLU A 119 -6.10 -9.26 7.16
N ARG A 120 -5.54 -8.06 7.21
CA ARG A 120 -4.47 -7.63 6.33
C ARG A 120 -3.18 -8.41 6.54
N GLU A 121 -2.82 -8.69 7.78
CA GLU A 121 -1.62 -9.45 8.10
C GLU A 121 -1.66 -10.86 7.50
N ALA A 122 -2.81 -11.52 7.54
CA ALA A 122 -3.00 -12.81 6.89
C ALA A 122 -2.80 -12.72 5.37
N ALA A 123 -3.39 -11.70 4.72
CA ALA A 123 -3.26 -11.48 3.29
C ALA A 123 -1.83 -11.09 2.87
N TYR A 124 -1.08 -10.40 3.73
CA TYR A 124 0.27 -9.90 3.44
C TYR A 124 1.31 -11.01 3.24
N ARG A 125 1.04 -12.22 3.75
CA ARG A 125 1.91 -13.39 3.57
C ARG A 125 2.03 -13.86 2.12
N ASP A 126 1.08 -13.46 1.27
CA ASP A 126 1.07 -13.82 -0.15
C ASP A 126 1.97 -12.92 -1.02
N ALA A 127 2.60 -11.90 -0.46
CA ALA A 127 3.53 -11.03 -1.19
C ALA A 127 4.87 -11.74 -1.46
N ASP A 128 5.55 -11.34 -2.53
CA ASP A 128 6.87 -11.89 -2.88
C ASP A 128 7.92 -11.52 -1.83
N LEU A 129 7.77 -10.37 -1.16
CA LEU A 129 8.65 -9.92 -0.10
C LEU A 129 7.85 -9.20 1.01
N VAL A 130 8.10 -9.58 2.26
CA VAL A 130 7.52 -8.93 3.45
C VAL A 130 8.64 -8.38 4.31
N LEU A 131 8.66 -7.06 4.52
CA LEU A 131 9.72 -6.37 5.26
C LEU A 131 9.18 -5.64 6.49
N ALA A 132 9.87 -5.77 7.61
CA ALA A 132 9.64 -4.92 8.77
C ALA A 132 10.15 -3.49 8.48
N ALA A 133 9.24 -2.51 8.57
CA ALA A 133 9.51 -1.11 8.21
C ALA A 133 9.94 -0.26 9.44
N ASP A 134 10.59 -0.87 10.39
CA ASP A 134 11.22 -0.24 11.56
C ASP A 134 12.75 0.00 11.37
N ARG A 135 13.19 -0.12 10.13
CA ARG A 135 14.59 0.06 9.68
C ARG A 135 14.73 1.31 8.81
N PRO A 136 15.98 1.81 8.61
CA PRO A 136 16.27 2.88 7.65
C PRO A 136 15.73 2.58 6.24
N THR A 137 15.25 3.61 5.55
CA THR A 137 14.68 3.47 4.20
C THR A 137 15.69 2.90 3.20
N GLU A 138 16.96 3.26 3.35
CA GLU A 138 18.06 2.82 2.50
C GLU A 138 18.24 1.30 2.57
N GLU A 139 18.18 0.72 3.75
CA GLU A 139 18.27 -0.74 3.96
C GLU A 139 17.07 -1.47 3.36
N LEU A 140 15.87 -0.89 3.46
CA LEU A 140 14.68 -1.45 2.84
C LEU A 140 14.82 -1.47 1.30
N VAL A 141 15.32 -0.39 0.70
CA VAL A 141 15.53 -0.28 -0.74
C VAL A 141 16.58 -1.28 -1.22
N GLU A 142 17.71 -1.40 -0.52
CA GLU A 142 18.76 -2.36 -0.86
C GLU A 142 18.23 -3.80 -0.85
N GLU A 143 17.45 -4.17 0.17
CA GLU A 143 16.87 -5.50 0.27
C GLU A 143 15.84 -5.77 -0.83
N ILE A 144 14.98 -4.79 -1.15
CA ILE A 144 14.02 -4.88 -2.25
C ILE A 144 14.77 -5.12 -3.58
N LEU A 145 15.78 -4.32 -3.87
CA LEU A 145 16.54 -4.43 -5.11
C LEU A 145 17.25 -5.78 -5.23
N ARG A 146 17.83 -6.26 -4.14
CA ARG A 146 18.49 -7.57 -4.10
C ARG A 146 17.51 -8.71 -4.40
N CYS A 147 16.31 -8.69 -3.82
CA CYS A 147 15.30 -9.73 -4.02
C CYS A 147 14.60 -9.63 -5.38
N TRP A 148 14.44 -8.42 -5.92
CA TRP A 148 13.85 -8.20 -7.24
C TRP A 148 14.76 -8.64 -8.38
N SER A 149 16.09 -8.54 -8.19
CA SER A 149 17.10 -8.88 -9.22
C SER A 149 17.53 -10.36 -9.18
N ALA A 150 17.01 -11.14 -8.21
CA ALA A 150 17.32 -12.56 -8.08
C ALA A 150 16.34 -13.43 -8.84
#